data_e4dbabfe782e6b1584b1e1998359341d
#
_entry.id   e4dbabfe782e6b1584b1e1998359341d
#
_cell.length_a   1.000
_cell.length_b   1.000
_cell.length_c   1.000
_cell.angle_alpha   90.00
_cell.angle_beta   90.00
_cell.angle_gamma   90.00
#
_symmetry.space_group_name_H-M   'P 1'
#
loop_
_entity.id
_entity.type
_entity.pdbx_description
1 polymer ?
#
loop_
_entity_poly.entity_id
_entity_poly.type
_entity_poly.pdbx_seq_one_letter_code
_entity_poly.pdbx_strand_id
1 'polypeptide(L)' 'MKNCVEELRKSMGLSQEKFARMMKVSRQTISAIETGKYNPSLELAFAISNCFGGPIEKIFLYHDDALVDRR' A
#
# COMPACT_ATOMS: atom_id res chain seq x y z
N MET A 1 -0.78 -6.97 6.48
CA MET A 1 -0.28 -7.37 5.15
C MET A 1 1.02 -6.64 4.86
N LYS A 2 2.03 -7.38 4.45
CA LYS A 2 3.30 -6.77 4.06
C LYS A 2 3.14 -6.01 2.74
N ASN A 3 3.91 -4.95 2.59
CA ASN A 3 3.83 -4.15 1.38
C ASN A 3 5.13 -3.37 1.19
N CYS A 4 5.26 -2.78 0.01
CA CYS A 4 6.43 -1.99 -0.37
C CYS A 4 6.10 -0.50 -0.46
N VAL A 5 5.00 -0.07 0.17
CA VAL A 5 4.55 1.32 0.04
C VAL A 5 5.60 2.30 0.55
N GLU A 6 6.19 2.02 1.71
CA GLU A 6 7.17 2.92 2.28
C GLU A 6 8.39 3.07 1.37
N GLU A 7 8.89 1.95 0.87
CA GLU A 7 10.06 1.98 -0.01
C GLU A 7 9.79 2.74 -1.29
N LEU A 8 8.64 2.48 -1.90
CA LEU A 8 8.28 3.16 -3.14
C LEU A 8 8.05 4.64 -2.91
N ARG A 9 7.40 4.99 -1.81
CA ARG A 9 7.16 6.38 -1.46
C ARG A 9 8.48 7.13 -1.30
N LYS A 10 9.42 6.52 -0.57
CA LYS A 10 10.71 7.15 -0.34
C LYS A 10 11.51 7.29 -1.63
N SER A 11 11.40 6.31 -2.50
CA SER A 11 12.11 6.37 -3.79
C SER A 11 11.61 7.51 -4.65
N MET A 12 10.38 7.96 -4.44
CA MET A 12 9.83 9.11 -5.14
C MET A 12 10.05 10.42 -4.40
N GLY A 13 10.75 10.39 -3.28
CA GLY A 13 11.01 11.60 -2.50
C GLY A 13 9.80 12.14 -1.78
N LEU A 14 8.80 11.31 -1.49
CA LEU A 14 7.56 11.77 -0.89
C LEU A 14 7.56 11.51 0.62
N SER A 15 7.16 12.52 1.40
CA SER A 15 6.91 12.33 2.82
C SER A 15 5.58 11.60 3.00
N GLN A 16 5.37 11.03 4.19
CA GLN A 16 4.07 10.43 4.49
C GLN A 16 2.94 11.44 4.36
N GLU A 17 3.19 12.66 4.82
CA GLU A 17 2.18 13.71 4.77
C GLU A 17 1.81 14.07 3.34
N LYS A 18 2.82 14.24 2.49
CA LYS A 18 2.55 14.60 1.10
C LYS A 18 1.84 13.46 0.37
N PHE A 19 2.28 12.23 0.60
CA PHE A 19 1.66 11.08 -0.03
C PHE A 19 0.21 10.94 0.43
N ALA A 20 -0.03 11.16 1.72
CA ALA A 20 -1.40 11.11 2.26
C ALA A 20 -2.30 12.13 1.56
N ARG A 21 -1.80 13.34 1.35
CA ARG A 21 -2.58 14.36 0.64
C ARG A 21 -2.88 13.92 -0.78
N MET A 22 -1.91 13.32 -1.46
CA MET A 22 -2.12 12.83 -2.82
C MET A 22 -3.17 11.74 -2.87
N MET A 23 -3.19 10.89 -1.86
CA MET A 23 -4.14 9.78 -1.79
C MET A 23 -5.45 10.19 -1.13
N LYS A 24 -5.56 11.43 -0.64
CA LYS A 24 -6.76 11.97 0.00
C LYS A 24 -7.13 11.23 1.28
N VAL A 25 -6.13 10.86 2.06
CA VAL A 25 -6.32 10.20 3.35
C VAL A 25 -5.44 10.89 4.37
N SER A 26 -5.58 10.51 5.65
CA SER A 26 -4.75 11.08 6.70
C SER A 26 -3.35 10.46 6.69
N ARG A 27 -2.40 11.19 7.29
CA ARG A 27 -1.04 10.66 7.43
C ARG A 27 -1.04 9.40 8.28
N GLN A 28 -1.91 9.34 9.29
CA GLN A 28 -2.03 8.15 10.13
C GLN A 28 -2.46 6.93 9.33
N THR A 29 -3.32 7.13 8.34
CA THR A 29 -3.73 6.03 7.47
C THR A 29 -2.53 5.49 6.69
N ILE A 30 -1.71 6.38 6.13
CA ILE A 30 -0.52 5.94 5.40
C ILE A 30 0.43 5.20 6.33
N SER A 31 0.67 5.75 7.52
CA SER A 31 1.55 5.10 8.49
C SER A 31 1.05 3.71 8.85
N ALA A 32 -0.25 3.57 9.10
CA ALA A 32 -0.83 2.28 9.46
C ALA A 32 -0.72 1.27 8.31
N ILE A 33 -0.88 1.74 7.07
CA ILE A 33 -0.71 0.86 5.91
C ILE A 33 0.75 0.39 5.81
N GLU A 34 1.69 1.31 5.93
CA GLU A 34 3.11 0.99 5.77
C GLU A 34 3.60 0.01 6.83
N THR A 35 3.03 0.07 8.03
CA THR A 35 3.42 -0.84 9.09
C THR A 35 2.65 -2.16 9.05
N GLY A 36 1.72 -2.31 8.12
CA GLY A 36 0.94 -3.54 7.98
C GLY A 36 -0.21 -3.67 8.94
N LYS A 37 -0.49 -2.64 9.73
CA LYS A 37 -1.57 -2.68 10.72
C LYS A 37 -2.95 -2.47 10.11
N TYR A 38 -3.01 -1.85 8.94
CA TYR A 38 -4.25 -1.51 8.29
C TYR A 38 -4.13 -1.81 6.80
N ASN A 39 -5.11 -2.52 6.27
CA ASN A 39 -5.14 -2.80 4.84
C ASN A 39 -5.99 -1.75 4.16
N PRO A 40 -5.51 -1.16 3.06
CA PRO A 40 -6.29 -0.13 2.39
C PRO A 40 -7.55 -0.71 1.76
N SER A 41 -8.54 0.15 1.56
CA SER A 41 -9.69 -0.22 0.75
C SER A 41 -9.22 -0.54 -0.66
N LEU A 42 -10.06 -1.24 -1.40
CA LEU A 42 -9.72 -1.59 -2.78
C LEU A 42 -9.44 -0.33 -3.61
N GLU A 43 -10.27 0.68 -3.44
CA GLU A 43 -10.07 1.94 -4.18
C GLU A 43 -8.75 2.59 -3.83
N LEU A 44 -8.42 2.63 -2.55
CA LEU A 44 -7.15 3.23 -2.12
C LEU A 44 -5.96 2.40 -2.63
N ALA A 45 -6.10 1.09 -2.60
CA ALA A 45 -5.02 0.23 -3.11
C ALA A 45 -4.77 0.48 -4.59
N PHE A 46 -5.82 0.64 -5.38
CA PHE A 46 -5.66 0.96 -6.79
C PHE A 46 -5.06 2.35 -6.99
N ALA A 47 -5.46 3.32 -6.17
CA ALA A 47 -4.89 4.67 -6.26
C ALA A 47 -3.39 4.65 -5.97
N ILE A 48 -2.99 3.88 -4.97
CA ILE A 48 -1.57 3.72 -4.63
C ILE A 48 -0.83 3.05 -5.77
N SER A 49 -1.41 2.00 -6.33
CA SER A 49 -0.82 1.28 -7.45
C SER A 49 -0.62 2.20 -8.65
N ASN A 50 -1.63 3.01 -8.97
CA ASN A 50 -1.54 3.95 -10.07
C ASN A 50 -0.46 5.00 -9.83
N CYS A 51 -0.33 5.46 -8.59
CA CYS A 51 0.68 6.46 -8.25
C CYS A 51 2.09 5.92 -8.48
N PHE A 52 2.32 4.68 -8.11
CA PHE A 52 3.66 4.07 -8.25
C PHE A 52 3.89 3.45 -9.62
N GLY A 53 2.85 3.29 -10.42
CA GLY A 53 3.00 2.76 -11.77
C GLY A 53 3.29 1.28 -11.83
N GLY A 54 2.92 0.52 -10.81
CA GLY A 54 3.15 -0.91 -10.77
C GLY A 54 1.90 -1.69 -10.43
N PRO A 55 1.89 -3.00 -10.67
CA PRO A 55 0.70 -3.79 -10.34
C PRO A 55 0.53 -3.91 -8.83
N ILE A 56 -0.74 -4.01 -8.44
CA ILE A 56 -1.10 -4.01 -7.03
C ILE A 56 -0.47 -5.17 -6.27
N GLU A 57 -0.35 -6.31 -6.91
CA GLU A 57 0.19 -7.51 -6.26
C GLU A 57 1.70 -7.44 -6.06
N LYS A 58 2.37 -6.50 -6.71
CA LYS A 58 3.79 -6.26 -6.45
C LYS A 58 4.01 -5.27 -5.32
N ILE A 59 2.97 -4.51 -4.98
CA ILE A 59 3.04 -3.51 -3.92
C ILE A 59 2.54 -4.09 -2.60
N PHE A 60 1.46 -4.84 -2.66
CA PHE A 60 0.85 -5.46 -1.49
C PHE A 60 1.06 -6.97 -1.57
N LEU A 61 1.85 -7.47 -0.63
CA LEU A 61 2.31 -8.86 -0.68
C LEU A 61 1.36 -9.72 0.15
N TYR A 62 0.31 -10.20 -0.49
CA TYR A 62 -0.70 -11.00 0.17
C TYR A 62 -0.31 -12.47 0.18
N HIS A 63 -0.36 -13.06 1.35
CA HIS A 63 -0.11 -14.48 1.53
C HIS A 63 -1.32 -15.10 2.21
N ASP A 64 -1.89 -16.11 1.60
CA ASP A 64 -3.00 -16.83 2.21
C ASP A 64 -2.80 -18.32 1.95
N ASP A 65 -2.12 -18.97 2.90
CA ASP A 65 -1.82 -20.39 2.78
C ASP A 65 -3.09 -21.22 2.74
N ALA A 66 -4.12 -20.77 3.45
CA ALA A 66 -5.38 -21.50 3.46
C ALA A 66 -6.03 -21.54 2.07
N LEU A 67 -5.88 -20.45 1.31
CA LEU A 67 -6.40 -20.43 -0.06
C LEU A 67 -5.53 -21.25 -1.01
N VAL A 68 -4.23 -21.19 -0.81
CA VAL A 68 -3.29 -21.91 -1.66
C VAL A 68 -3.51 -23.43 -1.57
N ASP A 69 -3.81 -23.91 -0.38
CA ASP A 69 -3.89 -25.34 -0.13
C ASP A 69 -5.15 -25.98 -0.68
N ARG A 70 -6.04 -25.20 -1.20
CA ARG A 70 -7.33 -25.74 -1.62
C ARG A 70 -7.33 -26.33 -3.00
N ARG A 71 -6.23 -26.34 -3.65
CA ARG A 71 -6.16 -26.97 -4.95
C ARG A 71 -5.74 -28.41 -4.96
#